data_4f653c2eeaf825bd233757c0dfb55fd8
#
_entry.id   4f653c2eeaf825bd233757c0dfb55fd8
#
_cell.length_a   1.000
_cell.length_b   1.000
_cell.length_c   1.000
_cell.angle_alpha   90.00
_cell.angle_beta   90.00
_cell.angle_gamma   90.00
#
_symmetry.space_group_name_H-M   'P 1'
#
loop_
_entity.id
_entity.type
_entity.pdbx_description
1 polymer ?
#
loop_
_entity_poly.entity_id
_entity_poly.type
_entity_poly.pdbx_seq_one_letter_code
_entity_poly.pdbx_strand_id
1 'polypeptide(L)'
;MTSKEIEINLSELEPHINGPFTPDRGTPVSKMRAEATANNWPMKVEWGLIGSCTNSSYEDLARAASIVQQAVAQGISPKAEFGINPGSEQVRFTADRDGILADFEKMGTKVFTNACGPCIG
;
A
#
# COMPACT_ATOMS: atom_id res chain seq x y z
N MET A 1 21.65 -3.17 -35.26
CA MET A 1 20.89 -2.91 -34.03
C MET A 1 21.35 -3.88 -32.97
N THR A 2 21.90 -3.39 -31.89
CA THR A 2 22.26 -4.23 -30.74
C THR A 2 21.07 -4.38 -29.83
N SER A 3 20.63 -5.62 -29.58
CA SER A 3 19.61 -5.90 -28.58
C SER A 3 20.26 -5.80 -27.19
N LYS A 4 19.55 -5.19 -26.24
CA LYS A 4 19.92 -5.20 -24.82
C LYS A 4 19.27 -6.40 -24.16
N GLU A 5 20.06 -7.18 -23.46
CA GLU A 5 19.57 -8.23 -22.60
C GLU A 5 19.45 -7.68 -21.18
N ILE A 6 18.30 -7.90 -20.55
CA ILE A 6 18.04 -7.52 -19.16
C ILE A 6 17.84 -8.79 -18.36
N GLU A 7 18.66 -8.99 -17.35
CA GLU A 7 18.59 -10.14 -16.47
C GLU A 7 18.08 -9.68 -15.08
N ILE A 8 17.05 -10.33 -14.58
CA ILE A 8 16.47 -10.04 -13.25
C ILE A 8 16.47 -11.33 -12.44
N ASN A 9 17.18 -11.33 -11.32
CA ASN A 9 17.15 -12.43 -10.37
C ASN A 9 15.97 -12.28 -9.42
N LEU A 10 14.94 -13.10 -9.59
CA LEU A 10 13.71 -13.02 -8.81
C LEU A 10 13.94 -13.33 -7.32
N SER A 11 15.00 -14.06 -6.98
CA SER A 11 15.32 -14.36 -5.57
C SER A 11 15.89 -13.16 -4.83
N GLU A 12 16.43 -12.19 -5.54
CA GLU A 12 17.01 -10.98 -4.98
C GLU A 12 16.10 -9.76 -5.17
N LEU A 13 15.03 -9.90 -5.93
CA LEU A 13 14.12 -8.82 -6.23
C LEU A 13 13.31 -8.46 -4.97
N GLU A 14 13.29 -7.18 -4.64
CA GLU A 14 12.48 -6.64 -3.56
C GLU A 14 11.52 -5.57 -4.09
N PRO A 15 10.46 -5.22 -3.33
CA PRO A 15 9.58 -4.13 -3.71
C PRO A 15 10.32 -2.80 -3.82
N HIS A 16 9.85 -1.96 -4.74
CA HIS A 16 10.38 -0.61 -4.95
C HIS A 16 9.32 0.44 -4.65
N ILE A 17 9.75 1.57 -4.15
CA ILE A 17 8.89 2.72 -3.86
C ILE A 17 9.13 3.78 -4.93
N ASN A 18 8.08 4.23 -5.58
CA ASN A 18 8.12 5.32 -6.53
C ASN A 18 8.12 6.68 -5.80
N GLY A 19 8.87 7.61 -6.34
CA GLY A 19 8.96 8.96 -5.81
C GLY A 19 10.07 9.13 -4.79
N PRO A 20 10.05 10.24 -4.04
CA PRO A 20 9.09 11.32 -4.15
C PRO A 20 9.32 12.22 -5.37
N PHE A 21 8.36 13.08 -5.67
CA PHE A 21 8.39 14.17 -6.66
C PHE A 21 8.32 13.75 -8.13
N THR A 22 8.60 12.51 -8.48
CA THR A 22 8.47 11.99 -9.84
C THR A 22 8.15 10.50 -9.80
N PRO A 23 7.25 10.00 -10.66
CA PRO A 23 6.97 8.57 -10.74
C PRO A 23 8.10 7.76 -11.39
N ASP A 24 9.06 8.42 -12.03
CA ASP A 24 10.18 7.77 -12.70
C ASP A 24 11.28 7.33 -11.73
N ARG A 25 11.23 7.80 -10.50
CA ARG A 25 12.20 7.43 -9.46
C ARG A 25 11.72 6.20 -8.71
N GLY A 26 12.41 5.08 -8.88
CA GLY A 26 12.16 3.85 -8.13
C GLY A 26 13.31 3.57 -7.17
N THR A 27 13.01 3.35 -5.90
CA THR A 27 14.00 3.03 -4.87
C THR A 27 13.62 1.71 -4.19
N PRO A 28 14.57 0.75 -4.08
CA PRO A 28 14.32 -0.46 -3.29
C PRO A 28 13.92 -0.12 -1.86
N VAL A 29 12.95 -0.86 -1.32
CA VAL A 29 12.44 -0.62 0.03
C VAL A 29 13.56 -0.59 1.07
N SER A 30 14.52 -1.51 0.95
CA SER A 30 15.65 -1.60 1.88
C SER A 30 16.57 -0.38 1.88
N LYS A 31 16.57 0.39 0.80
CA LYS A 31 17.42 1.58 0.63
C LYS A 31 16.67 2.89 0.85
N MET A 32 15.35 2.85 0.99
CA MET A 32 14.52 4.05 1.04
C MET A 32 14.88 4.97 2.19
N ARG A 33 15.16 4.42 3.36
CA ARG A 33 15.54 5.23 4.52
C ARG A 33 16.84 6.01 4.30
N ALA A 34 17.84 5.35 3.73
CA ALA A 34 19.13 5.98 3.44
C ALA A 34 18.98 7.10 2.39
N GLU A 35 18.21 6.84 1.35
CA GLU A 35 17.92 7.82 0.30
C GLU A 35 17.14 9.02 0.84
N ALA A 36 16.13 8.78 1.66
CA ALA A 36 15.35 9.84 2.27
C ALA A 36 16.23 10.74 3.19
N THR A 37 17.12 10.13 3.96
CA THR A 37 18.05 10.87 4.81
C THR A 37 19.04 11.67 4.00
N ALA A 38 19.64 11.06 2.97
CA ALA A 38 20.64 11.71 2.12
C ALA A 38 20.06 12.90 1.33
N ASN A 39 18.81 12.82 0.91
CA ASN A 39 18.14 13.85 0.12
C ASN A 39 17.25 14.78 0.97
N ASN A 40 17.26 14.61 2.29
CA ASN A 40 16.45 15.40 3.21
C ASN A 40 14.94 15.37 2.89
N TRP A 41 14.44 14.21 2.49
CA TRP A 41 13.01 14.02 2.26
C TRP A 41 12.24 13.89 3.57
N PRO A 42 10.95 14.24 3.60
CA PRO A 42 10.12 14.01 4.78
C PRO A 42 10.13 12.52 5.18
N MET A 43 10.42 12.25 6.44
CA MET A 43 10.44 10.88 6.98
C MET A 43 9.10 10.48 7.58
N LYS A 44 8.26 11.46 7.92
CA LYS A 44 6.95 11.22 8.51
C LYS A 44 5.91 11.08 7.41
N VAL A 45 5.25 9.94 7.37
CA VAL A 45 4.10 9.71 6.49
C VAL A 45 2.86 10.27 7.19
N GLU A 46 2.12 11.12 6.50
CA GLU A 46 0.90 11.73 7.03
C GLU A 46 -0.33 10.91 6.68
N TRP A 47 -0.33 10.26 5.53
CA TRP A 47 -1.46 9.50 5.05
C TRP A 47 -1.01 8.30 4.20
N GLY A 48 -1.65 7.15 4.40
CA GLY A 48 -1.42 5.93 3.63
C GLY A 48 -2.68 5.45 2.95
N LEU A 49 -2.55 4.83 1.81
CA LEU A 49 -3.66 4.29 1.04
C LEU A 49 -3.32 2.89 0.50
N ILE A 50 -4.23 1.96 0.69
CA ILE A 50 -4.30 0.74 -0.13
C ILE A 50 -5.41 0.97 -1.14
N GLY A 51 -5.06 1.02 -2.40
CA GLY A 51 -6.04 1.36 -3.41
C GLY A 51 -5.62 1.03 -4.81
N SER A 52 -6.53 1.14 -5.69
CA SER A 52 -6.59 0.99 -7.13
C SER A 52 -7.42 -0.22 -7.54
N CYS A 53 -7.85 -0.24 -8.79
CA CYS A 53 -8.54 -1.40 -9.35
C CYS A 53 -7.61 -2.62 -9.49
N THR A 54 -6.30 -2.40 -9.48
CA THR A 54 -5.30 -3.45 -9.63
C THR A 54 -4.76 -3.96 -8.28
N ASN A 55 -4.54 -3.07 -7.32
CA ASN A 55 -3.79 -3.36 -6.10
C ASN A 55 -4.66 -3.41 -4.83
N SER A 56 -5.96 -3.52 -4.96
CA SER A 56 -6.87 -3.75 -3.83
C SER A 56 -7.94 -4.78 -4.17
N SER A 57 -7.48 -5.91 -4.69
CA SER A 57 -8.29 -7.10 -4.86
C SER A 57 -8.71 -7.66 -3.49
N TYR A 58 -9.65 -8.58 -3.49
CA TYR A 58 -10.04 -9.29 -2.27
C TYR A 58 -8.82 -9.93 -1.58
N GLU A 59 -7.96 -10.58 -2.34
CA GLU A 59 -6.76 -11.23 -1.79
C GLU A 59 -5.79 -10.21 -1.17
N ASP A 60 -5.56 -9.09 -1.83
CA ASP A 60 -4.69 -8.03 -1.31
C ASP A 60 -5.25 -7.46 0.00
N LEU A 61 -6.55 -7.20 0.06
CA LEU A 61 -7.21 -6.71 1.26
C LEU A 61 -7.17 -7.75 2.38
N ALA A 62 -7.36 -9.03 2.06
CA ALA A 62 -7.30 -10.10 3.04
C ALA A 62 -5.90 -10.24 3.66
N ARG A 63 -4.86 -10.13 2.86
CA ARG A 63 -3.46 -10.15 3.35
C ARG A 63 -3.17 -8.95 4.24
N ALA A 64 -3.58 -7.78 3.82
CA ALA A 64 -3.41 -6.57 4.63
C ALA A 64 -4.21 -6.65 5.94
N ALA A 65 -5.43 -7.18 5.90
CA ALA A 65 -6.25 -7.39 7.10
C ALA A 65 -5.57 -8.35 8.09
N SER A 66 -4.89 -9.37 7.61
CA SER A 66 -4.13 -10.28 8.46
C SER A 66 -3.03 -9.54 9.24
N ILE A 67 -2.34 -8.62 8.60
CA ILE A 67 -1.34 -7.76 9.26
C ILE A 67 -2.00 -6.85 10.29
N VAL A 68 -3.14 -6.27 9.94
CA VAL A 68 -3.92 -5.40 10.83
C VAL A 68 -4.37 -6.15 12.07
N GLN A 69 -4.90 -7.36 11.92
CA GLN A 69 -5.32 -8.21 13.04
C GLN A 69 -4.16 -8.45 14.02
N GLN A 70 -2.98 -8.75 13.52
CA GLN A 70 -1.80 -8.95 14.33
C GLN A 70 -1.38 -7.67 15.06
N ALA A 71 -1.44 -6.54 14.39
CA ALA A 71 -1.13 -5.24 14.98
C ALA A 71 -2.11 -4.87 16.11
N VAL A 72 -3.41 -5.03 15.86
CA VAL A 72 -4.45 -4.77 16.86
C VAL A 72 -4.29 -5.68 18.08
N ALA A 73 -3.97 -6.95 17.86
CA ALA A 73 -3.75 -7.91 18.95
C ALA A 73 -2.55 -7.52 19.85
N GLN A 74 -1.59 -6.79 19.30
CA GLN A 74 -0.43 -6.28 20.05
C GLN A 74 -0.60 -4.85 20.55
N GLY A 75 -1.78 -4.26 20.38
CA GLY A 75 -2.04 -2.88 20.80
C GLY A 75 -1.36 -1.82 19.95
N ILE A 76 -0.93 -2.16 18.74
CA ILE A 76 -0.29 -1.23 17.82
C ILE A 76 -1.37 -0.50 17.02
N SER A 77 -1.28 0.81 16.93
CA SER A 77 -2.16 1.64 16.14
C SER A 77 -1.36 2.48 15.14
N PRO A 78 -1.94 2.84 13.99
CA PRO A 78 -1.23 3.66 13.01
C PRO A 78 -1.01 5.08 13.56
N LYS A 79 0.14 5.65 13.20
CA LYS A 79 0.49 7.04 13.53
C LYS A 79 0.09 8.01 12.43
N ALA A 80 -0.27 7.50 11.26
CA ALA A 80 -0.72 8.28 10.12
C ALA A 80 -2.17 7.93 9.82
N GLU A 81 -2.87 8.83 9.15
CA GLU A 81 -4.19 8.49 8.61
C GLU A 81 -4.06 7.41 7.54
N PHE A 82 -5.02 6.52 7.49
CA PHE A 82 -4.99 5.39 6.59
C PHE A 82 -6.35 5.17 5.93
N GLY A 83 -6.34 4.93 4.63
CA GLY A 83 -7.53 4.69 3.85
C GLY A 83 -7.43 3.44 2.99
N ILE A 84 -8.58 2.90 2.64
CA ILE A 84 -8.72 1.79 1.70
C ILE A 84 -9.69 2.19 0.61
N ASN A 85 -9.29 1.95 -0.63
CA ASN A 85 -10.16 2.09 -1.79
C ASN A 85 -10.27 0.72 -2.47
N PRO A 86 -11.32 -0.08 -2.19
CA PRO A 86 -11.48 -1.40 -2.78
C PRO A 86 -11.49 -1.35 -4.31
N GLY A 87 -11.02 -2.43 -4.95
CA GLY A 87 -10.84 -2.49 -6.38
C GLY A 87 -12.13 -2.42 -7.20
N SER A 88 -13.25 -2.83 -6.59
CA SER A 88 -14.58 -2.74 -7.18
C SER A 88 -15.64 -2.78 -6.09
N GLU A 89 -16.89 -2.44 -6.43
CA GLU A 89 -18.00 -2.57 -5.49
C GLU A 89 -18.24 -4.04 -5.09
N GLN A 90 -18.01 -4.96 -6.00
CA GLN A 90 -18.13 -6.39 -5.71
C GLN A 90 -17.06 -6.83 -4.69
N VAL A 91 -15.83 -6.38 -4.85
CA VAL A 91 -14.75 -6.63 -3.88
C VAL A 91 -15.10 -6.02 -2.54
N ARG A 92 -15.57 -4.77 -2.51
CA ARG A 92 -15.97 -4.09 -1.29
C ARG A 92 -17.07 -4.87 -0.55
N PHE A 93 -18.09 -5.28 -1.27
CA PHE A 93 -19.22 -6.02 -0.71
C PHE A 93 -18.76 -7.38 -0.13
N THR A 94 -17.93 -8.10 -0.86
CA THR A 94 -17.40 -9.40 -0.43
C THR A 94 -16.50 -9.26 0.80
N ALA A 95 -15.64 -8.25 0.81
CA ALA A 95 -14.75 -7.98 1.94
C ALA A 95 -15.52 -7.55 3.19
N ASP A 96 -16.59 -6.78 3.02
CA ASP A 96 -17.49 -6.40 4.12
C ASP A 96 -18.20 -7.63 4.69
N ARG A 97 -18.76 -8.46 3.84
CA ARG A 97 -19.42 -9.69 4.23
C ARG A 97 -18.51 -10.61 5.05
N ASP A 98 -17.25 -10.72 4.67
CA ASP A 98 -16.29 -11.62 5.29
C ASP A 98 -15.54 -11.00 6.50
N GLY A 99 -15.94 -9.79 6.91
CA GLY A 99 -15.38 -9.12 8.08
C GLY A 99 -14.02 -8.47 7.87
N ILE A 100 -13.50 -8.46 6.65
CA ILE A 100 -12.21 -7.85 6.31
C ILE A 100 -12.22 -6.34 6.56
N LEU A 101 -13.28 -5.66 6.13
CA LEU A 101 -13.39 -4.22 6.34
C LEU A 101 -13.53 -3.85 7.82
N ALA A 102 -14.19 -4.71 8.61
CA ALA A 102 -14.31 -4.50 10.04
C ALA A 102 -12.95 -4.50 10.75
N ASP A 103 -12.01 -5.34 10.31
CA ASP A 103 -10.65 -5.36 10.85
C ASP A 103 -9.94 -4.04 10.62
N PHE A 104 -10.08 -3.45 9.44
CA PHE A 104 -9.51 -2.14 9.13
C PHE A 104 -10.18 -1.03 9.94
N GLU A 105 -11.47 -1.08 10.11
CA GLU A 105 -12.22 -0.09 10.89
C GLU A 105 -11.79 -0.06 12.37
N LYS A 106 -11.38 -1.20 12.93
CA LYS A 106 -10.82 -1.26 14.28
C LYS A 106 -9.54 -0.43 14.43
N MET A 107 -8.82 -0.19 13.36
CA MET A 107 -7.65 0.69 13.33
C MET A 107 -7.97 2.15 13.01
N GLY A 108 -9.24 2.49 12.82
CA GLY A 108 -9.65 3.82 12.40
C GLY A 108 -9.44 4.09 10.91
N THR A 109 -9.35 3.06 10.10
CA THR A 109 -9.16 3.18 8.66
C THR A 109 -10.41 3.69 7.97
N LYS A 110 -10.26 4.63 7.04
CA LYS A 110 -11.33 5.09 6.16
C LYS A 110 -11.50 4.14 4.99
N VAL A 111 -12.73 3.67 4.76
CA VAL A 111 -13.06 2.88 3.57
C VAL A 111 -13.77 3.80 2.58
N PHE A 112 -13.16 3.97 1.40
CA PHE A 112 -13.73 4.78 0.34
C PHE A 112 -14.62 3.95 -0.56
N THR A 113 -15.57 4.60 -1.21
CA THR A 113 -16.31 3.99 -2.32
C THR A 113 -15.38 3.79 -3.51
N ASN A 114 -15.65 2.78 -4.35
CA ASN A 114 -14.84 2.50 -5.52
C ASN A 114 -14.83 3.70 -6.49
N ALA A 115 -13.73 4.45 -6.47
CA ALA A 115 -13.53 5.62 -7.32
C ALA A 115 -12.03 5.85 -7.53
N CYS A 116 -11.67 6.48 -8.64
CA CYS A 116 -10.27 6.80 -8.93
C CYS A 116 -9.74 8.03 -8.17
N GLY A 117 -10.62 8.83 -7.56
CA GLY A 117 -10.24 10.06 -6.87
C GLY A 117 -9.12 9.89 -5.82
N PRO A 118 -9.25 8.97 -4.87
CA PRO A 118 -8.20 8.77 -3.87
C PRO A 118 -6.86 8.31 -4.44
N CYS A 119 -6.86 7.64 -5.58
CA CYS A 119 -5.65 7.12 -6.21
C CYS A 119 -4.89 8.16 -7.03
N ILE A 120 -5.58 9.15 -7.53
CA ILE A 120 -4.99 10.19 -8.40
C ILE A 120 -4.81 11.55 -7.70
N GLY A 121 -5.21 11.64 -6.44
CA GLY A 121 -5.04 12.84 -5.62
C GLY A 121 -6.26 13.72 -5.47
#